data_2b9b2397fa7f315c8b4189dd6f1a95de
#
_entry.id   2b9b2397fa7f315c8b4189dd6f1a95de
#
_cell.length_a   1.000
_cell.length_b   1.000
_cell.length_c   1.000
_cell.angle_alpha   90.00
_cell.angle_beta   90.00
_cell.angle_gamma   90.00
#
_symmetry.space_group_name_H-M   'P 1'
#
loop_
_entity.id
_entity.type
_entity.pdbx_description
1 polymer ?
#
loop_
_entity_poly.entity_id
_entity_poly.type
_entity_poly.pdbx_seq_one_letter_code
_entity_poly.pdbx_strand_id
1 'polypeptide(L)'
;VHIHVRDPKTGAAARHPDLYEEVMNIIRESKVDMVLNFTAGMGGDMVFGSAEKPLPLNDEGTDMAGATERLAHVRNLLPEICTIDCGTMNFGEGDYVMTNTPAILREMSKQVQALGVRPEIECFDTGHLQLAMWLKENGWIDDPVMIQLCMGIPWGAPDDLHTMMAMISNVPDDWTFSAFSIGRNQLPYVAMAILAGGNVRVGLEDNIYLKKGVLATNEDLVERAVIIAEGMGVKVLGPEEVRERMQLQKRWG
;
A
#
# COMPACT_ATOMS: atom_id res chain seq x y z
N VAL A 1 -0.28 1.40 -10.96
CA VAL A 1 0.93 0.79 -10.38
C VAL A 1 1.25 1.44 -9.04
N HIS A 2 1.49 0.63 -7.99
CA HIS A 2 1.95 1.06 -6.67
C HIS A 2 3.49 1.08 -6.67
N ILE A 3 4.09 2.18 -6.19
CA ILE A 3 5.51 2.46 -6.38
C ILE A 3 6.19 2.80 -5.05
N HIS A 4 7.25 2.03 -4.76
CA HIS A 4 8.30 2.38 -3.82
C HIS A 4 9.58 2.70 -4.58
N VAL A 5 10.27 3.75 -4.19
CA VAL A 5 11.57 4.09 -4.77
C VAL A 5 12.71 3.60 -3.86
N ARG A 6 13.87 3.40 -4.46
CA ARG A 6 15.09 2.97 -3.77
C ARG A 6 16.24 3.91 -4.12
N ASP A 7 17.13 4.10 -3.18
CA ASP A 7 18.40 4.78 -3.44
C ASP A 7 19.19 3.98 -4.49
N PRO A 8 19.55 4.57 -5.65
CA PRO A 8 20.18 3.85 -6.75
C PRO A 8 21.60 3.38 -6.45
N LYS A 9 22.25 3.90 -5.41
CA LYS A 9 23.63 3.54 -5.03
C LYS A 9 23.65 2.39 -4.03
N THR A 10 22.72 2.40 -3.08
CA THR A 10 22.70 1.45 -1.96
C THR A 10 21.63 0.36 -2.12
N GLY A 11 20.59 0.61 -2.92
CA GLY A 11 19.41 -0.24 -3.03
C GLY A 11 18.48 -0.17 -1.82
N ALA A 12 18.79 0.68 -0.83
CA ALA A 12 17.94 0.88 0.34
C ALA A 12 16.62 1.57 -0.03
N ALA A 13 15.57 1.30 0.74
CA ALA A 13 14.31 2.01 0.60
C ALA A 13 14.53 3.52 0.78
N ALA A 14 13.83 4.33 0.00
CA ALA A 14 13.99 5.78 -0.01
C ALA A 14 12.63 6.48 -0.18
N ARG A 15 12.55 7.75 0.26
CA ARG A 15 11.35 8.59 0.11
C ARG A 15 11.64 9.97 -0.52
N HIS A 16 12.79 10.11 -1.17
CA HIS A 16 13.18 11.39 -1.79
C HIS A 16 12.27 11.73 -2.97
N PRO A 17 11.65 12.92 -3.01
CA PRO A 17 10.76 13.34 -4.09
C PRO A 17 11.36 13.23 -5.48
N ASP A 18 12.66 13.53 -5.63
CA ASP A 18 13.36 13.48 -6.92
C ASP A 18 13.36 12.08 -7.55
N LEU A 19 13.44 11.02 -6.72
CA LEU A 19 13.39 9.64 -7.21
C LEU A 19 11.99 9.28 -7.74
N TYR A 20 10.93 9.75 -7.09
CA TYR A 20 9.57 9.60 -7.58
C TYR A 20 9.34 10.39 -8.86
N GLU A 21 9.91 11.60 -8.96
CA GLU A 21 9.85 12.42 -10.17
C GLU A 21 10.55 11.73 -11.34
N GLU A 22 11.72 11.13 -11.12
CA GLU A 22 12.43 10.35 -12.13
C GLU A 22 11.58 9.18 -12.65
N VAL A 23 10.97 8.40 -11.76
CA VAL A 23 10.06 7.30 -12.13
C VAL A 23 8.86 7.83 -12.92
N MET A 24 8.23 8.92 -12.46
CA MET A 24 7.11 9.53 -13.16
C MET A 24 7.50 9.99 -14.58
N ASN A 25 8.69 10.57 -14.75
CA ASN A 25 9.20 11.02 -16.04
C ASN A 25 9.45 9.84 -16.99
N ILE A 26 10.03 8.74 -16.50
CA ILE A 26 10.22 7.50 -17.28
C ILE A 26 8.86 6.96 -17.77
N ILE A 27 7.85 6.95 -16.91
CA ILE A 27 6.49 6.51 -17.27
C ILE A 27 5.89 7.43 -18.34
N ARG A 28 6.01 8.75 -18.19
CA ARG A 28 5.56 9.72 -19.20
C ARG A 28 6.21 9.51 -20.56
N GLU A 29 7.52 9.32 -20.58
CA GLU A 29 8.30 9.08 -21.82
C GLU A 29 7.91 7.77 -22.50
N SER A 30 7.54 6.75 -21.74
CA SER A 30 7.07 5.46 -22.28
C SER A 30 5.74 5.55 -23.03
N LYS A 31 4.96 6.61 -22.79
CA LYS A 31 3.60 6.82 -23.31
C LYS A 31 2.61 5.71 -22.94
N VAL A 32 2.95 4.89 -21.96
CA VAL A 32 2.04 3.88 -21.43
C VAL A 32 1.09 4.56 -20.44
N ASP A 33 -0.22 4.44 -20.68
CA ASP A 33 -1.21 4.95 -19.72
C ASP A 33 -1.34 3.98 -18.54
N MET A 34 -1.16 4.50 -17.34
CA MET A 34 -1.34 3.75 -16.10
C MET A 34 -1.78 4.67 -14.96
N VAL A 35 -2.48 4.12 -13.98
CA VAL A 35 -2.82 4.81 -12.74
C VAL A 35 -1.61 4.77 -11.81
N LEU A 36 -1.15 5.93 -11.34
CA LEU A 36 -0.01 6.05 -10.44
C LEU A 36 -0.45 6.12 -8.98
N ASN A 37 0.08 5.20 -8.18
CA ASN A 37 -0.07 5.15 -6.74
C ASN A 37 1.31 5.26 -6.08
N PHE A 38 1.59 6.33 -5.36
CA PHE A 38 2.84 6.52 -4.63
C PHE A 38 2.63 6.21 -3.16
N THR A 39 3.50 5.37 -2.60
CA THR A 39 3.45 5.09 -1.16
C THR A 39 3.81 6.32 -0.34
N ALA A 40 3.14 6.52 0.79
CA ALA A 40 3.54 7.41 1.87
C ALA A 40 3.69 6.66 3.20
N GLY A 41 3.84 5.34 3.14
CA GLY A 41 4.05 4.47 4.30
C GLY A 41 5.37 4.75 5.04
N MET A 42 6.44 5.05 4.30
CA MET A 42 7.75 5.32 4.89
C MET A 42 7.75 6.56 5.80
N GLY A 43 8.59 6.52 6.82
CA GLY A 43 8.68 7.59 7.82
C GLY A 43 7.83 7.32 9.06
N GLY A 44 7.52 6.05 9.32
CA GLY A 44 6.76 5.60 10.47
C GLY A 44 7.53 4.68 11.43
N ASP A 45 8.77 4.34 11.13
CA ASP A 45 9.50 3.32 11.86
C ASP A 45 10.23 3.88 13.08
N MET A 46 10.05 3.21 14.21
CA MET A 46 10.77 3.47 15.47
C MET A 46 11.48 2.19 15.91
N VAL A 47 12.80 2.23 15.99
CA VAL A 47 13.63 1.14 16.51
C VAL A 47 13.95 1.39 17.96
N PHE A 48 13.50 0.51 18.83
CA PHE A 48 13.74 0.61 20.27
C PHE A 48 15.13 0.12 20.66
N GLY A 49 15.63 0.58 21.79
CA GLY A 49 16.80 0.03 22.45
C GLY A 49 16.56 -1.38 23.00
N SER A 50 17.43 -1.84 23.89
CA SER A 50 17.25 -3.16 24.51
C SER A 50 15.97 -3.24 25.35
N ALA A 51 15.48 -4.46 25.58
CA ALA A 51 14.29 -4.70 26.41
C ALA A 51 14.36 -4.06 27.81
N GLU A 52 15.56 -3.98 28.40
CA GLU A 52 15.79 -3.37 29.72
C GLU A 52 15.99 -1.84 29.64
N LYS A 53 16.36 -1.33 28.47
CA LYS A 53 16.58 0.10 28.25
C LYS A 53 16.06 0.49 26.86
N PRO A 54 14.74 0.67 26.70
CA PRO A 54 14.12 0.90 25.39
C PRO A 54 14.35 2.32 24.84
N LEU A 55 14.75 3.27 25.67
CA LEU A 55 15.02 4.65 25.26
C LEU A 55 16.46 5.08 25.58
N PRO A 56 17.08 5.99 24.77
CA PRO A 56 16.52 6.58 23.55
C PRO A 56 16.31 5.55 22.44
N LEU A 57 15.53 5.90 21.39
CA LEU A 57 15.42 5.08 20.19
C LEU A 57 16.80 4.96 19.50
N ASN A 58 16.97 3.89 18.73
CA ASN A 58 18.16 3.74 17.90
C ASN A 58 18.04 4.62 16.66
N ASP A 59 19.07 5.40 16.35
CA ASP A 59 19.11 6.22 15.13
C ASP A 59 19.17 5.34 13.86
N GLU A 60 19.81 4.17 13.94
CA GLU A 60 19.84 3.21 12.86
C GLU A 60 18.49 2.50 12.74
N GLY A 61 17.82 2.74 11.62
CA GLY A 61 16.50 2.16 11.30
C GLY A 61 15.30 2.98 11.79
N THR A 62 15.47 3.96 12.67
CA THR A 62 14.40 4.91 13.01
C THR A 62 14.31 5.97 11.95
N ASP A 63 13.16 6.06 11.26
CA ASP A 63 12.95 7.05 10.19
C ASP A 63 11.74 7.96 10.46
N MET A 64 11.23 7.96 11.68
CA MET A 64 10.01 8.66 12.08
C MET A 64 9.98 10.11 11.63
N ALA A 65 8.98 10.47 10.85
CA ALA A 65 8.81 11.80 10.25
C ALA A 65 7.36 12.30 10.42
N GLY A 66 7.19 13.61 10.33
CA GLY A 66 5.86 14.23 10.36
C GLY A 66 5.08 14.04 9.06
N ALA A 67 3.75 14.17 9.12
CA ALA A 67 2.84 14.00 7.99
C ALA A 67 3.26 14.80 6.74
N THR A 68 3.68 16.06 6.91
CA THR A 68 4.08 16.93 5.81
C THR A 68 5.34 16.44 5.08
N GLU A 69 6.31 15.92 5.83
CA GLU A 69 7.55 15.36 5.27
C GLU A 69 7.27 14.04 4.55
N ARG A 70 6.48 13.15 5.15
CA ARG A 70 6.06 11.88 4.54
C ARG A 70 5.31 12.07 3.23
N LEU A 71 4.59 13.18 3.07
CA LEU A 71 3.81 13.52 1.88
C LEU A 71 4.53 14.46 0.89
N ALA A 72 5.83 14.74 1.07
CA ALA A 72 6.54 15.72 0.24
C ALA A 72 6.47 15.39 -1.26
N HIS A 73 6.72 14.14 -1.65
CA HIS A 73 6.65 13.68 -3.03
C HIS A 73 5.21 13.68 -3.57
N VAL A 74 4.22 13.31 -2.76
CA VAL A 74 2.80 13.35 -3.15
C VAL A 74 2.36 14.78 -3.45
N ARG A 75 2.77 15.75 -2.63
CA ARG A 75 2.47 17.17 -2.83
C ARG A 75 3.13 17.73 -4.08
N ASN A 76 4.35 17.35 -4.35
CA ASN A 76 5.12 17.88 -5.49
C ASN A 76 4.63 17.28 -6.82
N LEU A 77 4.21 16.03 -6.84
CA LEU A 77 3.99 15.26 -8.06
C LEU A 77 2.53 14.95 -8.36
N LEU A 78 1.66 15.07 -7.37
CA LEU A 78 0.21 14.86 -7.46
C LEU A 78 -0.17 13.56 -8.22
N PRO A 79 0.26 12.39 -7.72
CA PRO A 79 -0.18 11.11 -8.29
C PRO A 79 -1.71 10.98 -8.18
N GLU A 80 -2.29 10.01 -8.86
CA GLU A 80 -3.74 9.78 -8.79
C GLU A 80 -4.14 9.17 -7.46
N ILE A 81 -3.29 8.30 -6.90
CA ILE A 81 -3.49 7.60 -5.62
C ILE A 81 -2.23 7.78 -4.75
N CYS A 82 -2.44 7.82 -3.46
CA CYS A 82 -1.38 7.80 -2.45
C CYS A 82 -1.71 6.75 -1.39
N THR A 83 -0.83 5.78 -1.18
CA THR A 83 -1.03 4.77 -0.13
C THR A 83 -0.61 5.30 1.23
N ILE A 84 -1.45 5.05 2.24
CA ILE A 84 -1.22 5.41 3.65
C ILE A 84 -1.37 4.15 4.50
N ASP A 85 -0.34 3.78 5.24
CA ASP A 85 -0.39 2.68 6.19
C ASP A 85 -1.24 3.07 7.39
N CYS A 86 -2.30 2.32 7.65
CA CYS A 86 -3.24 2.64 8.72
C CYS A 86 -2.97 1.78 9.96
N GLY A 87 -2.60 2.44 11.03
CA GLY A 87 -2.37 1.81 12.33
C GLY A 87 -0.91 1.62 12.69
N THR A 88 -0.72 1.19 13.92
CA THR A 88 0.59 0.98 14.55
C THR A 88 0.72 -0.49 14.91
N MET A 89 1.85 -1.10 14.58
CA MET A 89 2.11 -2.52 14.87
C MET A 89 3.60 -2.81 14.94
N ASN A 90 3.98 -3.89 15.62
CA ASN A 90 5.27 -4.51 15.38
C ASN A 90 5.33 -4.91 13.91
N PHE A 91 6.46 -4.73 13.24
CA PHE A 91 6.54 -4.94 11.80
C PHE A 91 7.76 -5.79 11.43
N GLY A 92 7.52 -6.96 10.85
CA GLY A 92 8.57 -7.86 10.43
C GLY A 92 9.33 -8.52 11.58
N GLU A 93 10.51 -9.06 11.26
CA GLU A 93 11.43 -9.62 12.25
C GLU A 93 12.39 -8.53 12.72
N GLY A 94 12.21 -8.06 13.94
CA GLY A 94 13.08 -7.04 14.52
C GLY A 94 12.42 -6.29 15.68
N ASP A 95 13.20 -5.44 16.32
CA ASP A 95 12.77 -4.65 17.49
C ASP A 95 12.27 -3.26 17.05
N TYR A 96 11.46 -3.20 15.98
CA TYR A 96 10.89 -1.94 15.53
C TYR A 96 9.37 -1.99 15.42
N VAL A 97 8.79 -0.80 15.48
CA VAL A 97 7.34 -0.59 15.43
C VAL A 97 7.05 0.39 14.29
N MET A 98 6.24 -0.04 13.33
CA MET A 98 5.62 0.87 12.38
C MET A 98 4.57 1.70 13.11
N THR A 99 4.73 3.03 13.10
CA THR A 99 3.94 3.93 13.95
C THR A 99 3.13 4.91 13.13
N ASN A 100 1.81 4.75 13.18
CA ASN A 100 0.84 5.64 12.56
C ASN A 100 -0.25 5.98 13.59
N THR A 101 0.02 6.99 14.42
CA THR A 101 -0.96 7.42 15.43
C THR A 101 -2.21 8.03 14.79
N PRO A 102 -3.36 8.02 15.46
CA PRO A 102 -4.58 8.67 14.95
C PRO A 102 -4.37 10.15 14.56
N ALA A 103 -3.51 10.86 15.28
CA ALA A 103 -3.18 12.26 14.97
C ALA A 103 -2.40 12.41 13.66
N ILE A 104 -1.41 11.53 13.42
CA ILE A 104 -0.63 11.50 12.17
C ILE A 104 -1.53 11.14 11.00
N LEU A 105 -2.32 10.07 11.13
CA LEU A 105 -3.23 9.61 10.09
C LEU A 105 -4.26 10.68 9.71
N ARG A 106 -4.86 11.33 10.70
CA ARG A 106 -5.77 12.46 10.47
C ARG A 106 -5.09 13.57 9.68
N GLU A 107 -3.88 13.93 10.05
CA GLU A 107 -3.16 15.01 9.38
C GLU A 107 -2.75 14.61 7.95
N MET A 108 -2.25 13.40 7.73
CA MET A 108 -1.95 12.88 6.40
C MET A 108 -3.22 12.84 5.53
N SER A 109 -4.32 12.29 6.02
CA SER A 109 -5.58 12.20 5.29
C SER A 109 -6.10 13.57 4.86
N LYS A 110 -6.06 14.57 5.76
CA LYS A 110 -6.45 15.96 5.43
C LYS A 110 -5.57 16.57 4.36
N GLN A 111 -4.28 16.36 4.42
CA GLN A 111 -3.36 16.89 3.42
C GLN A 111 -3.58 16.22 2.07
N VAL A 112 -3.74 14.89 2.01
CA VAL A 112 -4.03 14.15 0.78
C VAL A 112 -5.37 14.58 0.18
N GLN A 113 -6.41 14.72 1.01
CA GLN A 113 -7.73 15.24 0.60
C GLN A 113 -7.62 16.64 0.00
N ALA A 114 -6.91 17.55 0.65
CA ALA A 114 -6.70 18.93 0.17
C ALA A 114 -5.95 18.98 -1.17
N LEU A 115 -5.09 17.99 -1.45
CA LEU A 115 -4.42 17.84 -2.75
C LEU A 115 -5.34 17.24 -3.82
N GLY A 116 -6.50 16.72 -3.46
CA GLY A 116 -7.38 15.99 -4.37
C GLY A 116 -6.75 14.70 -4.91
N VAL A 117 -5.86 14.09 -4.14
CA VAL A 117 -5.29 12.77 -4.40
C VAL A 117 -6.15 11.73 -3.68
N ARG A 118 -6.36 10.56 -4.27
CA ARG A 118 -7.14 9.49 -3.64
C ARG A 118 -6.26 8.73 -2.64
N PRO A 119 -6.59 8.67 -1.34
CA PRO A 119 -5.88 7.78 -0.44
C PRO A 119 -6.30 6.32 -0.66
N GLU A 120 -5.33 5.42 -0.74
CA GLU A 120 -5.51 3.98 -0.54
C GLU A 120 -5.02 3.65 0.88
N ILE A 121 -5.89 3.08 1.70
CA ILE A 121 -5.60 2.84 3.12
C ILE A 121 -5.17 1.39 3.32
N GLU A 122 -3.92 1.15 3.68
CA GLU A 122 -3.42 -0.19 4.00
C GLU A 122 -3.78 -0.58 5.43
N CYS A 123 -4.45 -1.72 5.55
CA CYS A 123 -4.91 -2.29 6.81
C CYS A 123 -4.26 -3.66 7.04
N PHE A 124 -3.48 -3.77 8.10
CA PHE A 124 -2.70 -4.95 8.46
C PHE A 124 -3.37 -5.80 9.54
N ASP A 125 -4.48 -5.31 10.11
CA ASP A 125 -5.27 -6.00 11.14
C ASP A 125 -6.68 -5.39 11.19
N THR A 126 -7.60 -6.08 11.87
CA THR A 126 -8.99 -5.62 12.07
C THR A 126 -9.09 -4.29 12.81
N GLY A 127 -8.18 -4.03 13.77
CA GLY A 127 -8.09 -2.74 14.46
C GLY A 127 -7.75 -1.57 13.53
N HIS A 128 -6.98 -1.82 12.48
CA HIS A 128 -6.66 -0.82 11.47
C HIS A 128 -7.88 -0.47 10.60
N LEU A 129 -8.77 -1.44 10.31
CA LEU A 129 -10.05 -1.17 9.65
C LEU A 129 -10.94 -0.23 10.48
N GLN A 130 -11.00 -0.42 11.81
CA GLN A 130 -11.72 0.49 12.70
C GLN A 130 -11.17 1.92 12.62
N LEU A 131 -9.85 2.04 12.51
CA LEU A 131 -9.18 3.33 12.38
C LEU A 131 -9.47 3.99 11.02
N ALA A 132 -9.49 3.21 9.94
CA ALA A 132 -9.89 3.67 8.61
C ALA A 132 -11.36 4.14 8.59
N MET A 133 -12.27 3.39 9.22
CA MET A 133 -13.68 3.81 9.38
C MET A 133 -13.79 5.11 10.16
N TRP A 134 -13.05 5.25 11.25
CA TRP A 134 -13.03 6.49 12.02
C TRP A 134 -12.55 7.69 11.19
N LEU A 135 -11.53 7.52 10.34
CA LEU A 135 -11.07 8.59 9.43
C LEU A 135 -12.19 9.00 8.45
N LYS A 136 -12.91 8.02 7.91
CA LYS A 136 -14.03 8.27 6.99
C LYS A 136 -15.21 8.96 7.67
N GLU A 137 -15.63 8.47 8.83
CA GLU A 137 -16.73 9.02 9.62
C GLU A 137 -16.51 10.50 10.00
N ASN A 138 -15.25 10.89 10.19
CA ASN A 138 -14.88 12.27 10.48
C ASN A 138 -14.66 13.14 9.23
N GLY A 139 -14.92 12.62 8.03
CA GLY A 139 -14.86 13.38 6.77
C GLY A 139 -13.45 13.68 6.28
N TRP A 140 -12.45 12.88 6.67
CA TRP A 140 -11.06 13.05 6.23
C TRP A 140 -10.67 12.12 5.08
N ILE A 141 -11.56 11.25 4.67
CA ILE A 141 -11.45 10.41 3.48
C ILE A 141 -12.73 10.56 2.66
N ASP A 142 -12.59 10.88 1.38
CA ASP A 142 -13.73 11.04 0.46
C ASP A 142 -14.12 9.72 -0.21
N ASP A 143 -15.38 9.64 -0.68
CA ASP A 143 -15.82 8.56 -1.53
C ASP A 143 -15.27 8.69 -2.97
N PRO A 144 -15.10 7.57 -3.66
CA PRO A 144 -15.16 6.19 -3.18
C PRO A 144 -13.94 5.84 -2.31
N VAL A 145 -14.15 5.09 -1.23
CA VAL A 145 -13.07 4.68 -0.33
C VAL A 145 -12.32 3.49 -0.91
N MET A 146 -10.99 3.53 -0.85
CA MET A 146 -10.09 2.45 -1.24
C MET A 146 -9.33 1.94 -0.03
N ILE A 147 -9.37 0.63 0.20
CA ILE A 147 -8.52 -0.01 1.21
C ILE A 147 -7.76 -1.18 0.62
N GLN A 148 -6.65 -1.51 1.24
CA GLN A 148 -5.86 -2.69 0.93
C GLN A 148 -5.67 -3.53 2.17
N LEU A 149 -6.05 -4.81 2.10
CA LEU A 149 -5.85 -5.78 3.17
C LEU A 149 -4.48 -6.43 2.98
N CYS A 150 -3.54 -6.08 3.87
CA CYS A 150 -2.15 -6.50 3.81
C CYS A 150 -1.95 -7.71 4.75
N MET A 151 -1.82 -8.90 4.18
CA MET A 151 -1.85 -10.15 4.93
C MET A 151 -0.47 -10.82 5.00
N GLY A 152 -0.24 -11.54 6.09
CA GLY A 152 0.94 -12.38 6.23
C GLY A 152 2.22 -11.63 6.64
N ILE A 153 2.16 -10.33 6.90
CA ILE A 153 3.27 -9.60 7.50
C ILE A 153 3.38 -10.03 8.96
N PRO A 154 4.58 -10.40 9.45
CA PRO A 154 4.75 -10.83 10.82
C PRO A 154 4.16 -9.82 11.81
N TRP A 155 3.36 -10.32 12.77
CA TRP A 155 2.63 -9.59 13.81
C TRP A 155 1.38 -8.82 13.34
N GLY A 156 1.11 -8.78 12.02
CA GLY A 156 -0.18 -8.39 11.45
C GLY A 156 -1.12 -9.58 11.29
N ALA A 157 -2.20 -9.38 10.55
CA ALA A 157 -3.18 -10.42 10.25
C ALA A 157 -2.52 -11.60 9.49
N PRO A 158 -2.65 -12.85 9.99
CA PRO A 158 -2.20 -14.04 9.28
C PRO A 158 -2.87 -14.19 7.90
N ASP A 159 -2.18 -14.81 6.97
CA ASP A 159 -2.62 -14.98 5.59
C ASP A 159 -3.44 -16.28 5.34
N ASP A 160 -4.07 -16.81 6.37
CA ASP A 160 -5.01 -17.90 6.23
C ASP A 160 -6.40 -17.43 5.79
N LEU A 161 -7.17 -18.35 5.21
CA LEU A 161 -8.50 -18.05 4.68
C LEU A 161 -9.48 -17.49 5.73
N HIS A 162 -9.44 -18.01 6.96
CA HIS A 162 -10.37 -17.57 8.01
C HIS A 162 -10.09 -16.15 8.43
N THR A 163 -8.83 -15.79 8.58
CA THR A 163 -8.42 -14.42 8.92
C THR A 163 -8.75 -13.46 7.78
N MET A 164 -8.50 -13.84 6.52
CA MET A 164 -8.90 -13.03 5.37
C MET A 164 -10.42 -12.77 5.36
N MET A 165 -11.24 -13.80 5.57
CA MET A 165 -12.70 -13.63 5.63
C MET A 165 -13.14 -12.77 6.81
N ALA A 166 -12.46 -12.86 7.96
CA ALA A 166 -12.73 -11.99 9.09
C ALA A 166 -12.39 -10.52 8.77
N MET A 167 -11.26 -10.27 8.10
CA MET A 167 -10.91 -8.92 7.63
C MET A 167 -11.99 -8.38 6.68
N ILE A 168 -12.35 -9.14 5.65
CA ILE A 168 -13.36 -8.74 4.64
C ILE A 168 -14.72 -8.47 5.28
N SER A 169 -15.15 -9.29 6.26
CA SER A 169 -16.42 -9.11 6.96
C SER A 169 -16.51 -7.80 7.76
N ASN A 170 -15.38 -7.13 7.99
CA ASN A 170 -15.32 -5.82 8.65
C ASN A 170 -15.19 -4.65 7.66
N VAL A 171 -15.08 -4.93 6.35
CA VAL A 171 -15.06 -3.89 5.32
C VAL A 171 -16.51 -3.46 5.02
N PRO A 172 -16.83 -2.16 5.04
CA PRO A 172 -18.13 -1.67 4.60
C PRO A 172 -18.45 -2.07 3.15
N ASP A 173 -19.69 -2.42 2.86
CA ASP A 173 -20.13 -2.95 1.55
C ASP A 173 -19.93 -1.96 0.39
N ASP A 174 -19.91 -0.67 0.67
CA ASP A 174 -19.72 0.41 -0.29
C ASP A 174 -18.24 0.78 -0.54
N TRP A 175 -17.32 0.13 0.16
CA TRP A 175 -15.88 0.35 -0.01
C TRP A 175 -15.28 -0.59 -1.07
N THR A 176 -14.31 -0.08 -1.81
CA THR A 176 -13.49 -0.90 -2.72
C THR A 176 -12.29 -1.44 -1.95
N PHE A 177 -12.13 -2.76 -1.93
CA PHE A 177 -10.96 -3.36 -1.32
C PHE A 177 -10.10 -4.12 -2.33
N SER A 178 -8.81 -4.19 -2.04
CA SER A 178 -7.86 -5.14 -2.59
C SER A 178 -7.28 -6.00 -1.46
N ALA A 179 -6.78 -7.17 -1.78
CA ALA A 179 -6.09 -8.02 -0.80
C ALA A 179 -4.86 -8.68 -1.42
N PHE A 180 -3.81 -8.79 -0.64
CA PHE A 180 -2.60 -9.52 -1.00
C PHE A 180 -1.98 -10.22 0.21
N SER A 181 -1.09 -11.16 -0.04
CA SER A 181 -0.23 -11.75 0.96
C SER A 181 1.22 -11.66 0.52
N ILE A 182 2.14 -11.55 1.49
CA ILE A 182 3.57 -11.58 1.21
C ILE A 182 4.06 -13.01 0.94
N GLY A 183 5.19 -13.11 0.24
CA GLY A 183 5.91 -14.35 0.00
C GLY A 183 5.13 -15.36 -0.83
N ARG A 184 5.24 -16.63 -0.46
CA ARG A 184 4.72 -17.77 -1.25
C ARG A 184 3.21 -17.76 -1.50
N ASN A 185 2.45 -17.05 -0.66
CA ASN A 185 1.00 -17.01 -0.76
C ASN A 185 0.47 -15.88 -1.64
N GLN A 186 1.34 -15.00 -2.18
CA GLN A 186 0.92 -13.89 -3.05
C GLN A 186 0.06 -14.36 -4.23
N LEU A 187 0.51 -15.34 -5.00
CA LEU A 187 -0.24 -15.83 -6.17
C LEU A 187 -1.53 -16.59 -5.80
N PRO A 188 -1.57 -17.48 -4.79
CA PRO A 188 -2.82 -18.02 -4.28
C PRO A 188 -3.83 -16.95 -3.81
N TYR A 189 -3.33 -15.85 -3.24
CA TYR A 189 -4.18 -14.74 -2.79
C TYR A 189 -4.90 -14.02 -3.93
N VAL A 190 -4.35 -14.02 -5.14
CA VAL A 190 -5.04 -13.49 -6.33
C VAL A 190 -6.41 -14.15 -6.50
N ALA A 191 -6.46 -15.49 -6.46
CA ALA A 191 -7.71 -16.22 -6.58
C ALA A 191 -8.65 -15.99 -5.39
N MET A 192 -8.10 -15.94 -4.17
CA MET A 192 -8.88 -15.72 -2.95
C MET A 192 -9.51 -14.32 -2.93
N ALA A 193 -8.76 -13.27 -3.27
CA ALA A 193 -9.25 -11.90 -3.32
C ALA A 193 -10.35 -11.73 -4.37
N ILE A 194 -10.17 -12.30 -5.57
CA ILE A 194 -11.17 -12.29 -6.64
C ILE A 194 -12.45 -12.99 -6.20
N LEU A 195 -12.33 -14.19 -5.62
CA LEU A 195 -13.50 -14.97 -5.16
C LEU A 195 -14.29 -14.22 -4.08
N ALA A 196 -13.60 -13.43 -3.26
CA ALA A 196 -14.21 -12.59 -2.23
C ALA A 196 -14.77 -11.25 -2.75
N GLY A 197 -14.68 -10.98 -4.06
CA GLY A 197 -15.17 -9.75 -4.68
C GLY A 197 -14.21 -8.56 -4.64
N GLY A 198 -12.95 -8.78 -4.23
CA GLY A 198 -11.91 -7.76 -4.14
C GLY A 198 -11.03 -7.66 -5.38
N ASN A 199 -10.18 -6.64 -5.38
CA ASN A 199 -9.09 -6.46 -6.32
C ASN A 199 -7.82 -7.15 -5.81
N VAL A 200 -6.78 -7.19 -6.63
CA VAL A 200 -5.55 -7.92 -6.34
C VAL A 200 -4.31 -7.03 -6.45
N ARG A 201 -3.29 -7.38 -5.68
CA ARG A 201 -1.95 -6.80 -5.80
C ARG A 201 -0.92 -7.94 -5.91
N VAL A 202 0.03 -7.77 -6.84
CA VAL A 202 1.23 -8.61 -6.98
C VAL A 202 2.43 -7.73 -7.30
N GLY A 203 3.61 -8.17 -6.95
CA GLY A 203 4.84 -7.47 -7.26
C GLY A 203 6.02 -7.93 -6.41
N LEU A 204 7.21 -7.47 -6.80
CA LEU A 204 8.48 -7.85 -6.16
C LEU A 204 8.67 -7.26 -4.75
N GLU A 205 7.88 -6.26 -4.38
CA GLU A 205 7.83 -5.76 -3.00
C GLU A 205 7.41 -6.87 -2.04
N ASP A 206 6.40 -7.66 -2.44
CA ASP A 206 5.75 -8.63 -1.57
C ASP A 206 6.26 -10.06 -1.78
N ASN A 207 6.76 -10.39 -2.98
CA ASN A 207 7.23 -11.73 -3.33
C ASN A 207 8.23 -11.71 -4.48
N ILE A 208 9.38 -12.36 -4.31
CA ILE A 208 10.44 -12.42 -5.33
C ILE A 208 10.44 -13.73 -6.13
N TYR A 209 9.48 -14.62 -5.92
CA TYR A 209 9.45 -15.93 -6.59
C TYR A 209 8.19 -16.14 -7.41
N LEU A 210 8.35 -16.56 -8.66
CA LEU A 210 7.26 -17.07 -9.48
C LEU A 210 6.80 -18.47 -9.06
N LYS A 211 7.74 -19.27 -8.62
CA LYS A 211 7.54 -20.60 -8.01
C LYS A 211 8.80 -20.99 -7.23
N LYS A 212 8.71 -22.06 -6.43
CA LYS A 212 9.84 -22.51 -5.61
C LYS A 212 11.15 -22.59 -6.40
N GLY A 213 12.14 -21.80 -6.00
CA GLY A 213 13.47 -21.76 -6.59
C GLY A 213 13.58 -21.00 -7.93
N VAL A 214 12.52 -20.35 -8.40
CA VAL A 214 12.52 -19.54 -9.62
C VAL A 214 12.16 -18.09 -9.28
N LEU A 215 13.12 -17.19 -9.43
CA LEU A 215 12.89 -15.76 -9.26
C LEU A 215 11.91 -15.24 -10.32
N ALA A 216 11.15 -14.24 -9.95
CA ALA A 216 10.19 -13.55 -10.80
C ALA A 216 10.68 -12.15 -11.16
N THR A 217 10.15 -11.60 -12.23
CA THR A 217 10.09 -10.17 -12.50
C THR A 217 8.69 -9.64 -12.11
N ASN A 218 8.51 -8.32 -12.05
CA ASN A 218 7.17 -7.74 -11.90
C ASN A 218 6.23 -8.18 -13.03
N GLU A 219 6.75 -8.26 -14.25
CA GLU A 219 6.01 -8.72 -15.43
C GLU A 219 5.49 -10.14 -15.25
N ASP A 220 6.36 -11.10 -14.85
CA ASP A 220 5.98 -12.49 -14.59
C ASP A 220 4.83 -12.62 -13.56
N LEU A 221 4.89 -11.82 -12.49
CA LEU A 221 3.88 -11.83 -11.44
C LEU A 221 2.56 -11.25 -11.92
N VAL A 222 2.59 -10.14 -12.68
CA VAL A 222 1.40 -9.50 -13.26
C VAL A 222 0.77 -10.42 -14.30
N GLU A 223 1.54 -10.99 -15.23
CA GLU A 223 1.02 -11.96 -16.21
C GLU A 223 0.33 -13.14 -15.52
N ARG A 224 0.95 -13.68 -14.47
CA ARG A 224 0.36 -14.78 -13.70
C ARG A 224 -0.94 -14.37 -13.02
N ALA A 225 -1.01 -13.17 -12.45
CA ALA A 225 -2.23 -12.65 -11.85
C ALA A 225 -3.35 -12.48 -12.88
N VAL A 226 -3.03 -11.94 -14.07
CA VAL A 226 -3.98 -11.81 -15.19
C VAL A 226 -4.50 -13.17 -15.64
N ILE A 227 -3.62 -14.17 -15.84
CA ILE A 227 -4.01 -15.54 -16.20
C ILE A 227 -4.98 -16.14 -15.17
N ILE A 228 -4.73 -15.93 -13.87
CA ILE A 228 -5.63 -16.41 -12.81
C ILE A 228 -6.98 -15.71 -12.90
N ALA A 229 -7.02 -14.37 -13.03
CA ALA A 229 -8.24 -13.60 -13.11
C ALA A 229 -9.10 -13.99 -14.33
N GLU A 230 -8.48 -14.08 -15.51
CA GLU A 230 -9.16 -14.49 -16.74
C GLU A 230 -9.65 -15.95 -16.67
N GLY A 231 -8.83 -16.84 -16.07
CA GLY A 231 -9.21 -18.24 -15.82
C GLY A 231 -10.41 -18.38 -14.90
N MET A 232 -10.68 -17.40 -14.04
CA MET A 232 -11.88 -17.29 -13.21
C MET A 232 -13.04 -16.56 -13.89
N GLY A 233 -12.87 -16.10 -15.14
CA GLY A 233 -13.89 -15.38 -15.91
C GLY A 233 -14.03 -13.91 -15.51
N VAL A 234 -13.01 -13.33 -14.87
CA VAL A 234 -13.00 -11.93 -14.44
C VAL A 234 -12.21 -11.08 -15.42
N LYS A 235 -12.76 -9.92 -15.80
CA LYS A 235 -12.10 -8.93 -16.65
C LYS A 235 -11.15 -8.07 -15.81
N VAL A 236 -9.92 -7.91 -16.25
CA VAL A 236 -9.01 -6.90 -15.72
C VAL A 236 -9.38 -5.53 -16.33
N LEU A 237 -9.59 -4.52 -15.48
CA LEU A 237 -9.96 -3.17 -15.91
C LEU A 237 -8.74 -2.40 -16.45
N GLY A 238 -8.98 -1.58 -17.47
CA GLY A 238 -8.00 -0.63 -17.96
C GLY A 238 -7.90 0.64 -17.10
N PRO A 239 -6.86 1.47 -17.31
CA PRO A 239 -6.64 2.67 -16.51
C PRO A 239 -7.81 3.67 -16.53
N GLU A 240 -8.45 3.86 -17.68
CA GLU A 240 -9.60 4.77 -17.83
C GLU A 240 -10.80 4.29 -17.01
N GLU A 241 -11.12 2.99 -17.09
CA GLU A 241 -12.21 2.40 -16.32
C GLU A 241 -11.97 2.52 -14.79
N VAL A 242 -10.71 2.37 -14.36
CA VAL A 242 -10.32 2.56 -12.95
C VAL A 242 -10.46 4.02 -12.53
N ARG A 243 -10.03 4.99 -13.36
CA ARG A 243 -10.19 6.42 -13.08
C ARG A 243 -11.65 6.81 -12.92
N GLU A 244 -12.51 6.34 -13.85
CA GLU A 244 -13.93 6.59 -13.78
C GLU A 244 -14.55 6.01 -12.50
N ARG A 245 -14.29 4.73 -12.22
CA ARG A 245 -14.84 4.01 -11.07
C ARG A 245 -14.40 4.61 -9.73
N MET A 246 -13.13 5.00 -9.63
CA MET A 246 -12.54 5.53 -8.40
C MET A 246 -12.49 7.06 -8.36
N GLN A 247 -13.05 7.72 -9.38
CA GLN A 247 -13.10 9.19 -9.50
C GLN A 247 -11.70 9.82 -9.35
N LEU A 248 -10.72 9.25 -10.03
CA LEU A 248 -9.33 9.69 -9.97
C LEU A 248 -9.09 10.89 -10.90
N GLN A 249 -8.16 11.74 -10.51
CA GLN A 249 -7.75 12.91 -11.31
C GLN A 249 -6.34 12.70 -11.84
N LYS A 250 -6.21 12.41 -13.14
CA LYS A 250 -4.91 12.37 -13.80
C LYS A 250 -4.38 13.80 -13.98
N ARG A 251 -3.22 14.11 -13.38
CA ARG A 251 -2.56 15.41 -13.44
C ARG A 251 -1.16 15.35 -14.04
N TRP A 252 -0.76 14.18 -14.48
CA TRP A 252 0.50 13.91 -15.14
C TRP A 252 0.24 13.42 -16.58
N GLY A 253 1.05 13.86 -17.56
CA GLY A 253 0.87 13.48 -18.97
C GLY A 253 1.42 14.53 -19.89
#